data_6c12d50dbb34276df765bab7155b5aa8
#
_entry.id   6c12d50dbb34276df765bab7155b5aa8
#
_cell.length_a   1.000
_cell.length_b   1.000
_cell.length_c   1.000
_cell.angle_alpha   90.00
_cell.angle_beta   90.00
_cell.angle_gamma   90.00
#
_symmetry.space_group_name_H-M   'P 1'
#
loop_
_entity.id
_entity.type
_entity.pdbx_description
1 polymer ?
#
loop_
_entity_poly.entity_id
_entity_poly.type
_entity_poly.pdbx_seq_one_letter_code
_entity_poly.pdbx_strand_id
1 'polypeptide(L)'
;MGSASISVDEFQALEQKVLQTVELIKREREARTAAEAARAAAEAQVAAVQAELAARNQELALRGQEIVALRQELAASGDAQGEIQSLQREREAVRLRVEKMLASIEEVV
;
A
#
# COMPACT_ATOMS: atom_id res chain seq x y z
N MET A 1 -26.30 66.43 -39.94
CA MET A 1 -25.54 65.65 -40.69
C MET A 1 -24.48 64.92 -40.02
N GLY A 2 -23.94 64.81 -39.18
CA GLY A 2 -22.90 64.01 -38.58
C GLY A 2 -23.40 62.81 -37.78
N SER A 3 -24.64 62.45 -37.97
CA SER A 3 -25.21 61.36 -37.20
C SER A 3 -24.61 60.01 -37.49
N ALA A 4 -23.88 59.86 -38.61
CA ALA A 4 -23.17 58.62 -38.94
C ALA A 4 -21.70 58.69 -38.63
N SER A 5 -21.17 59.82 -38.19
CA SER A 5 -19.77 59.94 -37.88
C SER A 5 -19.51 59.77 -36.42
N ILE A 6 -18.65 58.85 -36.13
CA ILE A 6 -18.21 58.55 -34.77
C ILE A 6 -17.13 59.60 -34.42
N SER A 7 -17.26 60.20 -33.24
CA SER A 7 -16.21 61.12 -32.75
C SER A 7 -14.92 60.36 -32.45
N VAL A 8 -13.81 61.12 -32.45
CA VAL A 8 -12.50 60.53 -32.10
C VAL A 8 -12.55 59.92 -30.72
N ASP A 9 -13.21 60.53 -29.78
CA ASP A 9 -13.33 60.05 -28.41
C ASP A 9 -14.14 58.72 -28.34
N GLU A 10 -15.22 58.67 -29.11
CA GLU A 10 -16.02 57.41 -29.18
C GLU A 10 -15.20 56.28 -29.84
N PHE A 11 -14.45 56.59 -30.87
CA PHE A 11 -13.59 55.62 -31.53
C PHE A 11 -12.49 55.13 -30.61
N GLN A 12 -11.88 56.02 -29.86
CA GLN A 12 -10.85 55.66 -28.88
C GLN A 12 -11.44 54.77 -27.74
N ALA A 13 -12.63 55.11 -27.29
CA ALA A 13 -13.32 54.33 -26.28
C ALA A 13 -13.64 52.91 -26.79
N LEU A 14 -14.06 52.80 -28.04
CA LEU A 14 -14.34 51.51 -28.68
C LEU A 14 -13.04 50.70 -28.84
N GLU A 15 -11.97 51.36 -29.29
CA GLU A 15 -10.65 50.73 -29.42
C GLU A 15 -10.15 50.16 -28.08
N GLN A 16 -10.30 50.95 -27.00
CA GLN A 16 -9.93 50.48 -25.66
C GLN A 16 -10.74 49.30 -25.22
N LYS A 17 -12.04 49.27 -25.50
CA LYS A 17 -12.88 48.11 -25.17
C LYS A 17 -12.45 46.86 -25.94
N VAL A 18 -12.08 46.98 -27.18
CA VAL A 18 -11.57 45.88 -27.99
C VAL A 18 -10.24 45.35 -27.39
N LEU A 19 -9.34 46.25 -27.04
CA LEU A 19 -8.07 45.89 -26.42
C LEU A 19 -8.26 45.18 -25.07
N GLN A 20 -9.18 45.68 -24.25
CA GLN A 20 -9.54 45.06 -22.97
C GLN A 20 -10.14 43.66 -23.18
N THR A 21 -10.98 43.49 -24.16
CA THR A 21 -11.59 42.20 -24.50
C THR A 21 -10.51 41.20 -24.95
N VAL A 22 -9.57 41.64 -25.79
CA VAL A 22 -8.44 40.82 -26.23
C VAL A 22 -7.60 40.38 -25.03
N GLU A 23 -7.31 41.31 -24.11
CA GLU A 23 -6.56 40.97 -22.87
C GLU A 23 -7.30 39.96 -22.02
N LEU A 24 -8.59 40.10 -21.85
CA LEU A 24 -9.41 39.13 -21.10
C LEU A 24 -9.39 37.76 -21.75
N ILE A 25 -9.48 37.70 -23.07
CA ILE A 25 -9.42 36.42 -23.80
C ILE A 25 -8.05 35.77 -23.61
N LYS A 26 -6.98 36.53 -23.68
CA LYS A 26 -5.63 36.02 -23.44
C LYS A 26 -5.48 35.47 -22.04
N ARG A 27 -5.92 36.19 -21.03
CA ARG A 27 -5.86 35.76 -19.62
C ARG A 27 -6.68 34.49 -19.40
N GLU A 28 -7.87 34.44 -20.00
CA GLU A 28 -8.70 33.25 -19.87
C GLU A 28 -8.09 32.05 -20.54
N ARG A 29 -7.48 32.20 -21.70
CA ARG A 29 -6.76 31.12 -22.38
C ARG A 29 -5.57 30.63 -21.58
N GLU A 30 -4.80 31.54 -21.00
CA GLU A 30 -3.67 31.20 -20.14
C GLU A 30 -4.13 30.48 -18.89
N ALA A 31 -5.19 30.94 -18.24
CA ALA A 31 -5.76 30.31 -17.08
C ALA A 31 -6.30 28.92 -17.41
N ARG A 32 -6.92 28.76 -18.57
CA ARG A 32 -7.45 27.46 -19.04
C ARG A 32 -6.30 26.49 -19.30
N THR A 33 -5.26 26.94 -19.98
CA THR A 33 -4.08 26.10 -20.23
C THR A 33 -3.41 25.67 -18.92
N ALA A 34 -3.29 26.60 -17.98
CA ALA A 34 -2.73 26.29 -16.66
C ALA A 34 -3.61 25.29 -15.89
N ALA A 35 -4.93 25.46 -15.95
CA ALA A 35 -5.89 24.56 -15.30
C ALA A 35 -5.86 23.17 -15.93
N GLU A 36 -5.78 23.08 -17.25
CA GLU A 36 -5.66 21.80 -17.95
C GLU A 36 -4.35 21.09 -17.60
N ALA A 37 -3.25 21.82 -17.52
CA ALA A 37 -1.96 21.26 -17.09
C ALA A 37 -2.00 20.76 -15.64
N ALA A 38 -2.60 21.54 -14.75
CA ALA A 38 -2.77 21.15 -13.34
C ALA A 38 -3.65 19.90 -13.21
N ARG A 39 -4.72 19.84 -14.01
CA ARG A 39 -5.60 18.67 -14.04
C ARG A 39 -4.88 17.44 -14.53
N ALA A 40 -4.11 17.54 -15.60
CA ALA A 40 -3.34 16.44 -16.14
C ALA A 40 -2.31 15.93 -15.11
N ALA A 41 -1.63 16.85 -14.42
CA ALA A 41 -0.69 16.51 -13.36
C ALA A 41 -1.39 15.80 -12.19
N ALA A 42 -2.56 16.28 -11.78
CA ALA A 42 -3.36 15.67 -10.72
C ALA A 42 -3.84 14.26 -11.10
N GLU A 43 -4.30 14.09 -12.33
CA GLU A 43 -4.72 12.77 -12.85
C GLU A 43 -3.55 11.79 -12.89
N ALA A 44 -2.37 12.25 -13.31
CA ALA A 44 -1.16 11.41 -13.30
C ALA A 44 -0.77 11.01 -11.88
N GLN A 45 -0.90 11.92 -10.93
CA GLN A 45 -0.62 11.66 -9.52
C GLN A 45 -1.59 10.63 -8.94
N VAL A 46 -2.87 10.77 -9.23
CA VAL A 46 -3.91 9.80 -8.81
C VAL A 46 -3.62 8.42 -9.39
N ALA A 47 -3.28 8.34 -10.68
CA ALA A 47 -2.94 7.08 -11.33
C ALA A 47 -1.72 6.42 -10.67
N ALA A 48 -0.70 7.21 -10.33
CA ALA A 48 0.51 6.71 -9.65
C ALA A 48 0.18 6.17 -8.25
N VAL A 49 -0.65 6.88 -7.49
CA VAL A 49 -1.08 6.46 -6.15
C VAL A 49 -1.93 5.19 -6.22
N GLN A 50 -2.82 5.08 -7.20
CA GLN A 50 -3.62 3.89 -7.40
C GLN A 50 -2.76 2.67 -7.75
N ALA A 51 -1.75 2.84 -8.60
CA ALA A 51 -0.81 1.78 -8.92
C ALA A 51 0.00 1.34 -7.70
N GLU A 52 0.46 2.29 -6.90
CA GLU A 52 1.16 2.02 -5.65
C GLU A 52 0.27 1.27 -4.65
N LEU A 53 -0.99 1.70 -4.53
CA LEU A 53 -1.96 1.04 -3.65
C LEU A 53 -2.20 -0.40 -4.07
N ALA A 54 -2.37 -0.65 -5.36
CA ALA A 54 -2.54 -2.01 -5.89
C ALA A 54 -1.32 -2.89 -5.59
N ALA A 55 -0.11 -2.36 -5.77
CA ALA A 55 1.13 -3.07 -5.46
C ALA A 55 1.24 -3.39 -3.97
N ARG A 56 0.88 -2.45 -3.11
CA ARG A 56 0.89 -2.64 -1.66
C ARG A 56 -0.15 -3.65 -1.19
N ASN A 57 -1.32 -3.65 -1.80
CA ASN A 57 -2.35 -4.64 -1.50
C ASN A 57 -1.90 -6.06 -1.88
N GLN A 58 -1.23 -6.22 -3.02
CA GLN A 58 -0.61 -7.49 -3.39
C GLN A 58 0.44 -7.93 -2.38
N GLU A 59 1.32 -7.03 -2.00
CA GLU A 59 2.36 -7.29 -1.00
C GLU A 59 1.76 -7.72 0.34
N LEU A 60 0.71 -7.04 0.79
CA LEU A 60 0.00 -7.39 2.02
C LEU A 60 -0.63 -8.78 1.94
N ALA A 61 -1.22 -9.13 0.80
CA ALA A 61 -1.80 -10.46 0.60
C ALA A 61 -0.72 -11.56 0.69
N LEU A 62 0.42 -11.34 0.05
CA LEU A 62 1.55 -12.28 0.10
C LEU A 62 2.11 -12.43 1.51
N ARG A 63 2.27 -11.33 2.22
CA ARG A 63 2.74 -11.35 3.61
C ARG A 63 1.75 -12.03 4.53
N GLY A 64 0.45 -11.84 4.29
CA GLY A 64 -0.59 -12.55 5.02
C GLY A 64 -0.50 -14.07 4.85
N GLN A 65 -0.24 -14.54 3.64
CA GLN A 65 -0.02 -15.95 3.36
C GLN A 65 1.24 -16.48 4.04
N GLU A 66 2.33 -15.72 4.01
CA GLU A 66 3.56 -16.04 4.74
C GLU A 66 3.34 -16.18 6.23
N ILE A 67 2.60 -15.25 6.83
CA ILE A 67 2.30 -15.28 8.27
C ILE A 67 1.51 -16.54 8.62
N VAL A 68 0.51 -16.91 7.81
CA VAL A 68 -0.26 -18.14 8.03
C VAL A 68 0.65 -19.37 7.94
N ALA A 69 1.51 -19.43 6.92
CA ALA A 69 2.45 -20.53 6.76
C ALA A 69 3.42 -20.65 7.93
N LEU A 70 3.99 -19.52 8.37
CA LEU A 70 4.90 -19.49 9.52
C LEU A 70 4.23 -19.90 10.82
N ARG A 71 2.98 -19.50 11.03
CA ARG A 71 2.21 -19.92 12.21
C ARG A 71 1.95 -21.42 12.20
N GLN A 72 1.66 -21.99 11.03
CA GLN A 72 1.48 -23.44 10.89
C GLN A 72 2.78 -24.20 11.15
N GLU A 73 3.90 -23.70 10.62
CA GLU A 73 5.22 -24.29 10.91
C GLU A 73 5.58 -24.22 12.39
N LEU A 74 5.30 -23.08 13.02
CA LEU A 74 5.56 -22.89 14.44
C LEU A 74 4.72 -23.86 15.29
N ALA A 75 3.44 -24.03 14.97
CA ALA A 75 2.56 -24.95 15.65
C ALA A 75 3.05 -26.40 15.48
N ALA A 76 3.40 -26.80 14.26
CA ALA A 76 3.94 -28.13 13.97
C ALA A 76 5.25 -28.38 14.71
N SER A 77 6.13 -27.40 14.78
CA SER A 77 7.39 -27.48 15.52
C SER A 77 7.16 -27.64 17.03
N GLY A 78 6.18 -26.91 17.58
CA GLY A 78 5.79 -27.03 18.97
C GLY A 78 5.23 -28.42 19.30
N ASP A 79 4.39 -28.98 18.43
CA ASP A 79 3.85 -30.32 18.57
C ASP A 79 4.97 -31.38 18.50
N ALA A 80 5.89 -31.24 17.55
CA ALA A 80 7.03 -32.13 17.41
C ALA A 80 7.93 -32.12 18.66
N GLN A 81 8.18 -30.94 19.22
CA GLN A 81 8.94 -30.82 20.46
C GLN A 81 8.20 -31.45 21.64
N GLY A 82 6.91 -31.29 21.69
CA GLY A 82 6.05 -31.93 22.70
C GLY A 82 6.17 -33.48 22.64
N GLU A 83 6.12 -34.04 21.43
CA GLU A 83 6.30 -35.48 21.21
C GLU A 83 7.71 -35.95 21.64
N ILE A 84 8.74 -35.22 21.29
CA ILE A 84 10.11 -35.55 21.69
C ILE A 84 10.24 -35.55 23.20
N GLN A 85 9.70 -34.58 23.89
CA GLN A 85 9.73 -34.52 25.36
C GLN A 85 8.96 -35.68 25.97
N SER A 86 7.81 -36.03 25.41
CA SER A 86 7.02 -37.18 25.88
C SER A 86 7.79 -38.50 25.72
N LEU A 87 8.41 -38.71 24.56
CA LEU A 87 9.23 -39.89 24.29
C LEU A 87 10.45 -39.98 25.21
N GLN A 88 11.09 -38.85 25.50
CA GLN A 88 12.21 -38.81 26.44
C GLN A 88 11.78 -39.20 27.86
N ARG A 89 10.63 -38.76 28.30
CA ARG A 89 10.04 -39.14 29.61
C ARG A 89 9.75 -40.63 29.67
N GLU A 90 9.17 -41.19 28.62
CA GLU A 90 8.85 -42.62 28.52
C GLU A 90 10.15 -43.43 28.54
N ARG A 91 11.14 -43.01 27.78
CA ARG A 91 12.45 -43.65 27.73
C ARG A 91 13.12 -43.68 29.11
N GLU A 92 13.06 -42.56 29.84
CA GLU A 92 13.63 -42.46 31.18
C GLU A 92 12.89 -43.36 32.17
N ALA A 93 11.56 -43.42 32.10
CA ALA A 93 10.74 -44.28 32.91
C ALA A 93 11.07 -45.78 32.68
N VAL A 94 11.25 -46.19 31.43
CA VAL A 94 11.64 -47.55 31.06
C VAL A 94 13.02 -47.87 31.58
N ARG A 95 13.96 -46.95 31.42
CA ARG A 95 15.34 -47.13 31.94
C ARG A 95 15.35 -47.38 33.44
N LEU A 96 14.62 -46.59 34.21
CA LEU A 96 14.53 -46.74 35.65
C LEU A 96 13.90 -48.08 36.05
N ARG A 97 12.85 -48.54 35.31
CA ARG A 97 12.23 -49.85 35.53
C ARG A 97 13.22 -50.99 35.30
N VAL A 98 13.97 -50.93 34.22
CA VAL A 98 14.97 -51.94 33.87
C VAL A 98 16.06 -51.99 34.94
N GLU A 99 16.58 -50.87 35.39
CA GLU A 99 17.56 -50.78 36.46
C GLU A 99 17.05 -51.41 37.76
N LYS A 100 15.80 -51.13 38.09
CA LYS A 100 15.13 -51.69 39.27
C LYS A 100 15.01 -53.21 39.18
N MET A 101 14.65 -53.76 38.03
CA MET A 101 14.56 -55.17 37.75
C MET A 101 15.93 -55.87 37.88
N LEU A 102 16.95 -55.24 37.30
CA LEU A 102 18.33 -55.74 37.39
C LEU A 102 18.80 -55.79 38.82
N ALA A 103 18.56 -54.77 39.61
CA ALA A 103 18.89 -54.74 41.02
C ALA A 103 18.20 -55.85 41.79
N SER A 104 16.91 -56.10 41.47
CA SER A 104 16.17 -57.22 42.12
C SER A 104 16.75 -58.59 41.75
N ILE A 105 17.17 -58.77 40.51
CA ILE A 105 17.79 -60.01 40.06
C ILE A 105 19.13 -60.20 40.75
N GLU A 106 19.92 -59.19 40.92
CA GLU A 106 21.24 -59.27 41.64
C GLU A 106 21.05 -59.62 43.09
N GLU A 107 20.01 -59.20 43.76
CA GLU A 107 19.71 -59.54 45.12
C GLU A 107 19.39 -61.03 45.30
N VAL A 108 18.78 -61.64 44.29
CA VAL A 108 18.33 -63.03 44.35
C VAL A 108 19.50 -63.99 44.02
N VAL A 109 20.41 -63.53 43.15
CA VAL A 109 21.60 -64.31 42.76
C VAL A 109 22.73 -64.16 43.78
#